data_75ce26b59fe6fff3a34ec1aae7f33f64
#
_entry.id   75ce26b59fe6fff3a34ec1aae7f33f64
#
_cell.length_a   1.000
_cell.length_b   1.000
_cell.length_c   1.000
_cell.angle_alpha   90.00
_cell.angle_beta   90.00
_cell.angle_gamma   90.00
#
_symmetry.space_group_name_H-M   'P 1'
#
loop_
_entity.id
_entity.type
_entity.pdbx_description
1 polymer ?
#
loop_
_entity_poly.entity_id
_entity_poly.type
_entity_poly.pdbx_seq_one_letter_code
_entity_poly.pdbx_strand_id
1 'polypeptide(L)'
;MSNSGGLGLLGAGSMHPDTLLEHISKLKAATDKPWGVNVPLMYPEIDKLMDILVDCHVPIVFTSAGSPKKYTPFLHDHGALVAHVVSSSKFAAKCQEAGVDAIVAEGFEAGGHDGREESTTLTLIPQVRRVTDKPLIAAGGIASGQAMVAVQTLGAEGVQIGSLFALSRESSASEAFKQRCVGLPEGGTMMALKKISPTRLVCNALFERIHEAEERGASADELRNILGPKSSKRGIFEGDVENGELEIGQVASMVGSVEPVADIMSRLLSEYAATLSALRD
;
A
#
# COMPACT_ATOMS: atom_id res chain seq x y z
N MET A 1 -6.05 0.99 13.84
CA MET A 1 -4.80 1.72 13.54
C MET A 1 -4.80 3.07 14.24
N SER A 2 -5.70 4.00 13.92
CA SER A 2 -5.73 5.34 14.54
C SER A 2 -5.81 5.32 16.07
N ASN A 3 -6.64 4.43 16.64
CA ASN A 3 -6.75 4.26 18.09
C ASN A 3 -5.50 3.64 18.74
N SER A 4 -4.57 3.10 17.95
CA SER A 4 -3.30 2.54 18.41
C SER A 4 -2.10 3.48 18.19
N GLY A 5 -2.35 4.76 17.86
CA GLY A 5 -1.32 5.78 17.74
C GLY A 5 -0.68 5.94 16.35
N GLY A 6 -1.17 5.23 15.35
CA GLY A 6 -0.79 5.42 13.94
C GLY A 6 -1.82 6.25 13.17
N LEU A 7 -1.58 6.45 11.88
CA LEU A 7 -2.57 6.97 10.94
C LEU A 7 -3.25 5.80 10.22
N GLY A 8 -4.53 5.57 10.50
CA GLY A 8 -5.33 4.58 9.78
C GLY A 8 -5.66 5.06 8.37
N LEU A 9 -5.40 4.23 7.36
CA LEU A 9 -5.76 4.51 5.97
C LEU A 9 -6.80 3.52 5.49
N LEU A 10 -7.91 4.04 4.95
CA LEU A 10 -8.91 3.27 4.24
C LEU A 10 -8.47 3.13 2.77
N GLY A 11 -8.19 1.92 2.30
CA GLY A 11 -7.84 1.66 0.91
C GLY A 11 -9.08 1.60 0.02
N ALA A 12 -9.28 2.60 -0.86
CA ALA A 12 -10.46 2.69 -1.72
C ALA A 12 -10.27 2.09 -3.12
N GLY A 13 -9.14 1.44 -3.39
CA GLY A 13 -8.76 0.99 -4.74
C GLY A 13 -9.70 -0.01 -5.42
N SER A 14 -10.50 -0.74 -4.66
CA SER A 14 -11.49 -1.69 -5.18
C SER A 14 -12.93 -1.36 -4.74
N MET A 15 -13.16 -0.18 -4.15
CA MET A 15 -14.46 0.21 -3.61
C MET A 15 -15.29 0.94 -4.66
N HIS A 16 -16.54 0.53 -4.82
CA HIS A 16 -17.55 1.36 -5.49
C HIS A 16 -17.90 2.57 -4.60
N PRO A 17 -18.40 3.68 -5.18
CA PRO A 17 -18.73 4.89 -4.43
C PRO A 17 -19.57 4.67 -3.16
N ASP A 18 -20.65 3.88 -3.25
CA ASP A 18 -21.52 3.56 -2.10
C ASP A 18 -20.76 2.82 -0.99
N THR A 19 -19.87 1.90 -1.37
CA THR A 19 -19.04 1.15 -0.41
C THR A 19 -18.06 2.07 0.29
N LEU A 20 -17.46 3.01 -0.42
CA LEU A 20 -16.55 4.00 0.17
C LEU A 20 -17.29 4.86 1.19
N LEU A 21 -18.48 5.36 0.85
CA LEU A 21 -19.31 6.17 1.74
C LEU A 21 -19.68 5.42 3.02
N GLU A 22 -20.08 4.15 2.90
CA GLU A 22 -20.39 3.29 4.04
C GLU A 22 -19.17 3.11 4.96
N HIS A 23 -17.99 2.82 4.37
CA HIS A 23 -16.77 2.62 5.16
C HIS A 23 -16.26 3.90 5.82
N ILE A 24 -16.37 5.06 5.17
CA ILE A 24 -16.08 6.36 5.79
C ILE A 24 -17.00 6.60 6.99
N SER A 25 -18.28 6.31 6.84
CA SER A 25 -19.26 6.47 7.93
C SER A 25 -18.94 5.59 9.14
N LYS A 26 -18.59 4.32 8.88
CA LYS A 26 -18.13 3.38 9.94
C LYS A 26 -16.86 3.87 10.63
N LEU A 27 -15.91 4.40 9.85
CA LEU A 27 -14.63 4.88 10.37
C LEU A 27 -14.83 6.10 11.27
N LYS A 28 -15.66 7.07 10.86
CA LYS A 28 -16.02 8.24 11.68
C LYS A 28 -16.69 7.86 13.00
N ALA A 29 -17.49 6.79 13.01
CA ALA A 29 -18.11 6.28 14.23
C ALA A 29 -17.12 5.53 15.14
N ALA A 30 -16.02 5.01 14.60
CA ALA A 30 -15.07 4.16 15.32
C ALA A 30 -13.90 4.93 15.96
N THR A 31 -13.61 6.16 15.51
CA THR A 31 -12.47 6.94 16.02
C THR A 31 -12.65 8.44 15.85
N ASP A 32 -12.13 9.18 16.83
CA ASP A 32 -11.93 10.64 16.81
C ASP A 32 -10.47 11.01 16.48
N LYS A 33 -9.59 10.03 16.26
CA LYS A 33 -8.18 10.21 15.95
C LYS A 33 -7.99 10.46 14.45
N PRO A 34 -6.83 11.04 14.04
CA PRO A 34 -6.52 11.23 12.63
C PRO A 34 -6.61 9.95 11.79
N TRP A 35 -7.20 10.06 10.62
CA TRP A 35 -7.33 8.98 9.63
C TRP A 35 -7.32 9.55 8.22
N GLY A 36 -7.14 8.72 7.22
CA GLY A 36 -7.16 9.13 5.82
C GLY A 36 -7.74 8.05 4.91
N VAL A 37 -7.85 8.42 3.62
CA VAL A 37 -8.29 7.51 2.56
C VAL A 37 -7.26 7.49 1.45
N ASN A 38 -6.88 6.29 0.97
CA ASN A 38 -6.04 6.14 -0.23
C ASN A 38 -6.91 5.85 -1.45
N VAL A 39 -6.74 6.64 -2.52
CA VAL A 39 -7.49 6.53 -3.76
C VAL A 39 -6.54 6.45 -4.96
N PRO A 40 -6.57 5.35 -5.74
CA PRO A 40 -5.87 5.27 -7.01
C PRO A 40 -6.52 6.18 -8.06
N LEU A 41 -5.74 7.10 -8.66
CA LEU A 41 -6.25 8.11 -9.58
C LEU A 41 -6.67 7.55 -10.95
N MET A 42 -6.30 6.30 -11.26
CA MET A 42 -6.72 5.61 -12.49
C MET A 42 -8.06 4.88 -12.35
N TYR A 43 -8.73 4.98 -11.20
CA TYR A 43 -10.05 4.38 -11.01
C TYR A 43 -11.09 4.99 -11.95
N PRO A 44 -11.94 4.18 -12.63
CA PRO A 44 -12.88 4.70 -13.64
C PRO A 44 -13.85 5.76 -13.15
N GLU A 45 -14.28 5.69 -11.89
CA GLU A 45 -15.22 6.63 -11.26
C GLU A 45 -14.52 7.60 -10.30
N ILE A 46 -13.25 7.94 -10.58
CA ILE A 46 -12.42 8.76 -9.68
C ILE A 46 -13.07 10.08 -9.29
N ASP A 47 -13.73 10.77 -10.21
CA ASP A 47 -14.38 12.06 -9.90
C ASP A 47 -15.48 11.89 -8.84
N LYS A 48 -16.29 10.83 -8.91
CA LYS A 48 -17.29 10.52 -7.87
C LYS A 48 -16.66 10.19 -6.52
N LEU A 49 -15.52 9.46 -6.53
CA LEU A 49 -14.81 9.18 -5.29
C LEU A 49 -14.27 10.47 -4.67
N MET A 50 -13.73 11.38 -5.46
CA MET A 50 -13.26 12.70 -4.99
C MET A 50 -14.39 13.54 -4.39
N ASP A 51 -15.56 13.58 -5.02
CA ASP A 51 -16.74 14.25 -4.48
C ASP A 51 -17.14 13.68 -3.10
N ILE A 52 -17.16 12.34 -2.96
CA ILE A 52 -17.43 11.68 -1.67
C ILE A 52 -16.40 12.07 -0.60
N LEU A 53 -15.11 12.12 -0.95
CA LEU A 53 -14.07 12.52 0.01
C LEU A 53 -14.31 13.94 0.53
N VAL A 54 -14.66 14.85 -0.34
CA VAL A 54 -14.95 16.25 -0.01
C VAL A 54 -16.25 16.36 0.81
N ASP A 55 -17.34 15.77 0.36
CA ASP A 55 -18.64 15.79 1.05
C ASP A 55 -18.53 15.16 2.45
N CYS A 56 -17.70 14.15 2.57
CA CYS A 56 -17.41 13.51 3.85
C CYS A 56 -16.34 14.25 4.69
N HIS A 57 -15.79 15.37 4.23
CA HIS A 57 -14.73 16.10 4.93
C HIS A 57 -13.57 15.20 5.36
N VAL A 58 -13.07 14.40 4.42
CA VAL A 58 -11.92 13.52 4.68
C VAL A 58 -10.67 14.36 4.93
N PRO A 59 -10.03 14.29 6.11
CA PRO A 59 -8.99 15.25 6.45
C PRO A 59 -7.65 14.99 5.75
N ILE A 60 -7.39 13.74 5.36
CA ILE A 60 -6.11 13.34 4.75
C ILE A 60 -6.39 12.37 3.60
N VAL A 61 -5.94 12.73 2.41
CA VAL A 61 -6.13 11.92 1.20
C VAL A 61 -4.76 11.47 0.66
N PHE A 62 -4.57 10.17 0.60
CA PHE A 62 -3.47 9.58 -0.13
C PHE A 62 -3.92 9.29 -1.55
N THR A 63 -3.17 9.72 -2.54
CA THR A 63 -3.42 9.43 -3.95
C THR A 63 -2.32 8.54 -4.50
N SER A 64 -2.64 7.67 -5.44
CA SER A 64 -1.70 6.75 -6.08
C SER A 64 -2.05 6.51 -7.55
N ALA A 65 -1.18 5.85 -8.30
CA ALA A 65 -1.45 5.39 -9.67
C ALA A 65 -2.00 6.49 -10.60
N GLY A 66 -1.22 7.51 -10.86
CA GLY A 66 -1.59 8.60 -11.78
C GLY A 66 -0.91 9.92 -11.45
N SER A 67 -1.41 11.03 -11.99
CA SER A 67 -0.86 12.36 -11.73
C SER A 67 -1.70 13.09 -10.67
N PRO A 68 -1.10 13.55 -9.57
CA PRO A 68 -1.83 14.28 -8.53
C PRO A 68 -2.22 15.71 -8.94
N LYS A 69 -1.69 16.20 -10.06
CA LYS A 69 -1.81 17.62 -10.50
C LYS A 69 -3.25 18.12 -10.57
N LYS A 70 -4.21 17.28 -10.99
CA LYS A 70 -5.63 17.67 -11.09
C LYS A 70 -6.28 17.77 -9.72
N TYR A 71 -6.03 16.80 -8.86
CA TYR A 71 -6.81 16.64 -7.63
C TYR A 71 -6.16 17.25 -6.40
N THR A 72 -4.85 17.52 -6.40
CA THR A 72 -4.20 18.19 -5.26
C THR A 72 -4.83 19.56 -4.97
N PRO A 73 -4.93 20.51 -5.92
CA PRO A 73 -5.57 21.79 -5.63
C PRO A 73 -7.05 21.64 -5.26
N PHE A 74 -7.78 20.76 -5.92
CA PHE A 74 -9.17 20.48 -5.59
C PHE A 74 -9.36 20.02 -4.14
N LEU A 75 -8.53 19.11 -3.66
CA LEU A 75 -8.59 18.63 -2.28
C LEU A 75 -8.15 19.70 -1.27
N HIS A 76 -7.12 20.49 -1.60
CA HIS A 76 -6.68 21.63 -0.79
C HIS A 76 -7.77 22.69 -0.63
N ASP A 77 -8.49 23.04 -1.70
CA ASP A 77 -9.60 23.99 -1.68
C ASP A 77 -10.73 23.55 -0.73
N HIS A 78 -10.78 22.25 -0.42
CA HIS A 78 -11.74 21.66 0.53
C HIS A 78 -11.11 21.25 1.88
N GLY A 79 -9.89 21.73 2.16
CA GLY A 79 -9.23 21.59 3.46
C GLY A 79 -8.57 20.26 3.76
N ALA A 80 -8.42 19.36 2.77
CA ALA A 80 -7.74 18.10 2.95
C ALA A 80 -6.22 18.23 2.74
N LEU A 81 -5.42 17.51 3.53
CA LEU A 81 -4.00 17.28 3.25
C LEU A 81 -3.84 16.15 2.23
N VAL A 82 -2.88 16.31 1.31
CA VAL A 82 -2.67 15.37 0.21
C VAL A 82 -1.27 14.76 0.27
N ALA A 83 -1.21 13.43 0.37
CA ALA A 83 0.01 12.67 0.12
C ALA A 83 -0.10 11.92 -1.22
N HIS A 84 1.02 11.70 -1.92
CA HIS A 84 1.02 10.92 -3.15
C HIS A 84 2.07 9.81 -3.15
N VAL A 85 1.67 8.62 -3.61
CA VAL A 85 2.54 7.44 -3.67
C VAL A 85 3.33 7.43 -5.00
N VAL A 86 4.65 7.23 -4.91
CA VAL A 86 5.57 7.23 -6.05
C VAL A 86 6.52 6.04 -6.00
N SER A 87 6.92 5.55 -7.17
CA SER A 87 7.93 4.49 -7.34
C SER A 87 9.30 4.99 -7.79
N SER A 88 9.46 6.30 -8.03
CA SER A 88 10.73 6.87 -8.50
C SER A 88 10.92 8.33 -8.12
N SER A 89 12.18 8.79 -8.08
CA SER A 89 12.52 10.20 -7.87
C SER A 89 11.94 11.13 -8.94
N LYS A 90 11.80 10.65 -10.18
CA LYS A 90 11.16 11.39 -11.26
C LYS A 90 9.70 11.71 -10.96
N PHE A 91 8.95 10.74 -10.40
CA PHE A 91 7.57 10.96 -9.99
C PHE A 91 7.49 11.83 -8.73
N ALA A 92 8.42 11.67 -7.79
CA ALA A 92 8.51 12.52 -6.61
C ALA A 92 8.68 14.01 -6.97
N ALA A 93 9.56 14.34 -7.90
CA ALA A 93 9.72 15.72 -8.39
C ALA A 93 8.40 16.29 -8.98
N LYS A 94 7.67 15.48 -9.77
CA LYS A 94 6.36 15.89 -10.30
C LYS A 94 5.30 16.08 -9.20
N CYS A 95 5.36 15.30 -8.13
CA CYS A 95 4.47 15.46 -6.98
C CYS A 95 4.76 16.76 -6.22
N GLN A 96 6.03 17.10 -6.06
CA GLN A 96 6.43 18.38 -5.48
C GLN A 96 5.92 19.56 -6.32
N GLU A 97 6.07 19.49 -7.66
CA GLU A 97 5.50 20.50 -8.58
C GLU A 97 3.97 20.59 -8.51
N ALA A 98 3.29 19.47 -8.26
CA ALA A 98 1.84 19.43 -8.09
C ALA A 98 1.37 19.95 -6.72
N GLY A 99 2.29 20.25 -5.81
CA GLY A 99 2.00 20.88 -4.53
C GLY A 99 1.49 19.93 -3.43
N VAL A 100 1.71 18.60 -3.54
CA VAL A 100 1.31 17.67 -2.47
C VAL A 100 1.98 18.02 -1.14
N ASP A 101 1.36 17.66 -0.01
CA ASP A 101 1.87 17.94 1.33
C ASP A 101 2.91 16.94 1.79
N ALA A 102 2.81 15.68 1.32
CA ALA A 102 3.77 14.62 1.63
C ALA A 102 3.94 13.68 0.43
N ILE A 103 5.06 12.97 0.39
CA ILE A 103 5.38 11.97 -0.63
C ILE A 103 5.57 10.61 0.05
N VAL A 104 4.92 9.59 -0.49
CA VAL A 104 5.14 8.19 -0.11
C VAL A 104 6.01 7.55 -1.19
N ALA A 105 7.22 7.16 -0.84
CA ALA A 105 8.11 6.43 -1.74
C ALA A 105 7.96 4.92 -1.48
N GLU A 106 7.38 4.21 -2.43
CA GLU A 106 7.05 2.79 -2.31
C GLU A 106 8.03 1.94 -3.10
N GLY A 107 8.79 1.14 -2.36
CA GLY A 107 9.78 0.21 -2.93
C GLY A 107 9.14 -1.07 -3.45
N PHE A 108 9.84 -1.69 -4.36
CA PHE A 108 9.52 -2.93 -5.09
C PHE A 108 9.20 -4.15 -4.18
N GLU A 109 9.51 -4.10 -2.90
CA GLU A 109 9.16 -5.14 -1.92
C GLU A 109 7.67 -5.10 -1.52
N ALA A 110 6.93 -4.06 -1.91
CA ALA A 110 5.52 -3.92 -1.62
C ALA A 110 4.67 -5.01 -2.27
N GLY A 111 3.46 -5.22 -1.77
CA GLY A 111 2.47 -6.12 -2.36
C GLY A 111 1.53 -5.37 -3.28
N GLY A 112 1.00 -6.05 -4.29
CA GLY A 112 0.14 -5.45 -5.29
C GLY A 112 0.91 -4.73 -6.39
N HIS A 113 0.35 -3.64 -6.89
CA HIS A 113 0.90 -2.90 -8.03
C HIS A 113 2.17 -2.14 -7.67
N ASP A 114 3.25 -2.40 -8.38
CA ASP A 114 4.57 -1.82 -8.17
C ASP A 114 5.06 -0.97 -9.36
N GLY A 115 6.11 -0.19 -9.10
CA GLY A 115 6.81 0.58 -10.13
C GLY A 115 7.52 -0.31 -11.15
N ARG A 116 7.58 0.14 -12.39
CA ARG A 116 8.31 -0.56 -13.48
C ARG A 116 9.82 -0.55 -13.31
N GLU A 117 10.33 0.38 -12.51
CA GLU A 117 11.75 0.57 -12.22
C GLU A 117 12.32 -0.50 -11.29
N GLU A 118 11.47 -1.27 -10.62
CA GLU A 118 11.85 -2.30 -9.65
C GLU A 118 12.85 -1.81 -8.59
N SER A 119 12.71 -0.52 -8.20
CA SER A 119 13.59 0.08 -7.20
C SER A 119 13.23 -0.41 -5.80
N THR A 120 14.20 -1.00 -5.11
CA THR A 120 14.02 -1.42 -3.70
C THR A 120 13.93 -0.20 -2.77
N THR A 121 13.29 -0.37 -1.65
CA THR A 121 13.13 0.69 -0.63
C THR A 121 14.46 1.31 -0.23
N LEU A 122 15.50 0.49 -0.05
CA LEU A 122 16.85 0.93 0.34
C LEU A 122 17.49 1.90 -0.67
N THR A 123 17.22 1.74 -1.96
CA THR A 123 17.73 2.63 -3.02
C THR A 123 16.78 3.77 -3.34
N LEU A 124 15.48 3.55 -3.25
CA LEU A 124 14.46 4.52 -3.62
C LEU A 124 14.41 5.71 -2.66
N ILE A 125 14.41 5.45 -1.34
CA ILE A 125 14.27 6.51 -0.33
C ILE A 125 15.33 7.60 -0.48
N PRO A 126 16.66 7.32 -0.52
CA PRO A 126 17.66 8.35 -0.69
C PRO A 126 17.61 9.03 -2.07
N GLN A 127 17.14 8.36 -3.12
CA GLN A 127 16.94 9.00 -4.44
C GLN A 127 15.79 10.01 -4.39
N VAL A 128 14.68 9.67 -3.74
CA VAL A 128 13.53 10.57 -3.58
C VAL A 128 13.90 11.74 -2.68
N ARG A 129 14.60 11.50 -1.56
CA ARG A 129 15.02 12.57 -0.64
C ARG A 129 15.86 13.66 -1.33
N ARG A 130 16.66 13.32 -2.34
CA ARG A 130 17.48 14.28 -3.08
C ARG A 130 16.69 15.28 -3.94
N VAL A 131 15.45 14.99 -4.25
CA VAL A 131 14.63 15.77 -5.20
C VAL A 131 13.42 16.43 -4.56
N THR A 132 13.23 16.27 -3.25
CA THR A 132 12.10 16.87 -2.53
C THR A 132 12.45 17.24 -1.11
N ASP A 133 11.90 18.37 -0.63
CA ASP A 133 11.95 18.79 0.77
C ASP A 133 10.66 18.49 1.54
N LYS A 134 9.68 17.88 0.84
CA LYS A 134 8.40 17.49 1.47
C LYS A 134 8.61 16.38 2.49
N PRO A 135 7.74 16.24 3.49
CA PRO A 135 7.68 15.06 4.34
C PRO A 135 7.70 13.79 3.51
N LEU A 136 8.65 12.89 3.80
CA LEU A 136 8.88 11.66 3.06
C LEU A 136 8.49 10.45 3.90
N ILE A 137 7.59 9.65 3.35
CA ILE A 137 7.10 8.42 3.96
C ILE A 137 7.67 7.24 3.17
N ALA A 138 8.34 6.31 3.82
CA ALA A 138 8.82 5.09 3.19
C ALA A 138 7.75 4.00 3.21
N ALA A 139 7.56 3.30 2.10
CA ALA A 139 6.68 2.15 1.96
C ALA A 139 7.38 1.00 1.23
N GLY A 140 6.89 -0.22 1.43
CA GLY A 140 7.53 -1.44 0.88
C GLY A 140 8.64 -1.98 1.78
N GLY A 141 8.65 -3.28 2.02
CA GLY A 141 9.71 -3.95 2.77
C GLY A 141 9.78 -3.68 4.28
N ILE A 142 8.80 -3.01 4.89
CA ILE A 142 8.83 -2.57 6.29
C ILE A 142 7.89 -3.44 7.13
N ALA A 143 8.44 -4.22 8.08
CA ALA A 143 7.69 -5.06 8.99
C ALA A 143 8.26 -5.11 10.42
N SER A 144 9.25 -4.29 10.74
CA SER A 144 9.90 -4.27 12.05
C SER A 144 10.34 -2.86 12.44
N GLY A 145 10.57 -2.65 13.74
CA GLY A 145 11.14 -1.39 14.23
C GLY A 145 12.54 -1.11 13.69
N GLN A 146 13.34 -2.16 13.42
CA GLN A 146 14.65 -2.03 12.78
C GLN A 146 14.54 -1.46 11.38
N ALA A 147 13.57 -1.96 10.58
CA ALA A 147 13.31 -1.43 9.24
C ALA A 147 12.86 0.03 9.28
N MET A 148 12.05 0.43 10.29
CA MET A 148 11.66 1.82 10.51
C MET A 148 12.87 2.72 10.75
N VAL A 149 13.81 2.32 11.61
CA VAL A 149 15.06 3.06 11.87
C VAL A 149 15.92 3.13 10.60
N ALA A 150 16.03 2.03 9.85
CA ALA A 150 16.82 1.99 8.62
C ALA A 150 16.32 3.03 7.59
N VAL A 151 15.01 3.07 7.30
CA VAL A 151 14.47 4.03 6.33
C VAL A 151 14.52 5.47 6.85
N GLN A 152 14.43 5.69 8.15
CA GLN A 152 14.64 7.00 8.75
C GLN A 152 16.08 7.49 8.54
N THR A 153 17.07 6.61 8.69
CA THR A 153 18.48 6.92 8.41
C THR A 153 18.70 7.29 6.93
N LEU A 154 17.89 6.73 6.04
CA LEU A 154 17.92 7.04 4.60
C LEU A 154 17.21 8.35 4.23
N GLY A 155 16.52 9.00 5.17
CA GLY A 155 15.88 10.29 4.98
C GLY A 155 14.34 10.28 4.97
N ALA A 156 13.69 9.18 5.31
CA ALA A 156 12.25 9.15 5.54
C ALA A 156 11.90 9.69 6.95
N GLU A 157 10.76 10.35 7.08
CA GLU A 157 10.25 10.89 8.35
C GLU A 157 9.07 10.07 8.88
N GLY A 158 8.53 9.17 8.06
CA GLY A 158 7.46 8.26 8.41
C GLY A 158 7.52 6.96 7.62
N VAL A 159 6.66 6.02 7.98
CA VAL A 159 6.52 4.73 7.29
C VAL A 159 5.06 4.43 6.98
N GLN A 160 4.81 3.81 5.82
CA GLN A 160 3.54 3.20 5.46
C GLN A 160 3.73 1.69 5.39
N ILE A 161 2.93 0.96 6.14
CA ILE A 161 3.03 -0.49 6.28
C ILE A 161 1.70 -1.11 5.84
N GLY A 162 1.73 -1.87 4.74
CA GLY A 162 0.56 -2.56 4.20
C GLY A 162 0.42 -3.99 4.69
N SER A 163 1.35 -4.86 4.30
CA SER A 163 1.26 -6.32 4.46
C SER A 163 1.03 -6.77 5.89
N LEU A 164 1.75 -6.19 6.84
CA LEU A 164 1.64 -6.54 8.25
C LEU A 164 0.21 -6.26 8.79
N PHE A 165 -0.39 -5.14 8.39
CA PHE A 165 -1.75 -4.78 8.81
C PHE A 165 -2.84 -5.43 7.96
N ALA A 166 -2.55 -5.79 6.70
CA ALA A 166 -3.45 -6.62 5.89
C ALA A 166 -3.66 -8.01 6.52
N LEU A 167 -2.65 -8.52 7.24
CA LEU A 167 -2.70 -9.79 7.96
C LEU A 167 -3.14 -9.64 9.43
N SER A 168 -3.54 -8.44 9.87
CA SER A 168 -4.03 -8.24 11.23
C SER A 168 -5.42 -8.84 11.43
N ARG A 169 -5.78 -9.07 12.69
CA ARG A 169 -7.10 -9.61 13.08
C ARG A 169 -8.25 -8.72 12.58
N GLU A 170 -8.10 -7.41 12.68
CA GLU A 170 -9.11 -6.41 12.31
C GLU A 170 -9.18 -6.11 10.81
N SER A 171 -8.24 -6.62 10.01
CA SER A 171 -8.30 -6.48 8.55
C SER A 171 -9.55 -7.14 7.98
N SER A 172 -10.15 -6.50 6.97
CA SER A 172 -11.30 -7.02 6.23
C SER A 172 -10.96 -8.15 5.24
N ALA A 173 -9.68 -8.47 5.07
CA ALA A 173 -9.27 -9.63 4.29
C ALA A 173 -9.86 -10.93 4.87
N SER A 174 -10.20 -11.87 4.00
CA SER A 174 -10.75 -13.17 4.43
C SER A 174 -9.76 -13.94 5.32
N GLU A 175 -10.28 -14.76 6.22
CA GLU A 175 -9.41 -15.60 7.04
C GLU A 175 -8.56 -16.56 6.19
N ALA A 176 -9.12 -17.08 5.08
CA ALA A 176 -8.39 -17.91 4.14
C ALA A 176 -7.16 -17.19 3.55
N PHE A 177 -7.31 -15.92 3.15
CA PHE A 177 -6.18 -15.10 2.69
C PHE A 177 -5.13 -14.91 3.79
N LYS A 178 -5.54 -14.56 5.01
CA LYS A 178 -4.62 -14.36 6.14
C LYS A 178 -3.82 -15.61 6.44
N GLN A 179 -4.50 -16.76 6.57
CA GLN A 179 -3.86 -18.04 6.85
C GLN A 179 -2.94 -18.51 5.70
N ARG A 180 -3.30 -18.20 4.45
CA ARG A 180 -2.45 -18.52 3.28
C ARG A 180 -1.18 -17.67 3.26
N CYS A 181 -1.23 -16.43 3.76
CA CYS A 181 -0.10 -15.50 3.73
C CYS A 181 0.79 -15.56 4.98
N VAL A 182 0.25 -15.97 6.12
CA VAL A 182 1.05 -16.18 7.34
C VAL A 182 1.98 -17.37 7.14
N GLY A 183 3.25 -17.17 7.48
CA GLY A 183 4.26 -18.23 7.34
C GLY A 183 4.68 -18.54 5.90
N LEU A 184 4.43 -17.63 4.95
CA LEU A 184 5.01 -17.77 3.61
C LEU A 184 6.54 -17.91 3.71
N PRO A 185 7.16 -18.79 2.91
CA PRO A 185 8.61 -18.87 2.85
C PRO A 185 9.22 -17.65 2.15
N GLU A 186 10.51 -17.45 2.29
CA GLU A 186 11.27 -16.56 1.40
C GLU A 186 11.01 -16.95 -0.06
N GLY A 187 10.79 -15.94 -0.93
CA GLY A 187 10.38 -16.18 -2.31
C GLY A 187 8.91 -16.60 -2.49
N GLY A 188 8.12 -16.66 -1.41
CA GLY A 188 6.68 -16.98 -1.48
C GLY A 188 5.82 -15.93 -2.17
N THR A 189 6.37 -14.76 -2.49
CA THR A 189 5.76 -13.73 -3.35
C THR A 189 6.70 -13.34 -4.47
N MET A 190 6.20 -13.19 -5.69
CA MET A 190 6.98 -12.79 -6.86
C MET A 190 6.23 -11.78 -7.71
N MET A 191 7.00 -11.05 -8.55
CA MET A 191 6.43 -10.12 -9.53
C MET A 191 5.92 -10.86 -10.75
N ALA A 192 4.75 -10.47 -11.20
CA ALA A 192 4.12 -10.93 -12.43
C ALA A 192 3.42 -9.77 -13.16
N LEU A 193 2.74 -10.05 -14.25
CA LEU A 193 1.89 -9.11 -15.00
C LEU A 193 2.64 -7.87 -15.55
N LYS A 194 3.95 -7.97 -15.78
CA LYS A 194 4.79 -6.83 -16.21
C LYS A 194 4.34 -6.18 -17.51
N LYS A 195 3.68 -6.93 -18.40
CA LYS A 195 3.11 -6.38 -19.66
C LYS A 195 1.81 -5.59 -19.45
N ILE A 196 1.13 -5.81 -18.34
CA ILE A 196 -0.10 -5.09 -17.96
C ILE A 196 0.27 -3.99 -16.95
N SER A 197 0.54 -4.40 -15.73
CA SER A 197 1.01 -3.59 -14.62
C SER A 197 1.81 -4.50 -13.69
N PRO A 198 3.08 -4.23 -13.41
CA PRO A 198 3.85 -5.07 -12.50
C PRO A 198 3.11 -5.23 -11.18
N THR A 199 2.89 -6.46 -10.76
CA THR A 199 2.11 -6.77 -9.55
C THR A 199 2.79 -7.88 -8.76
N ARG A 200 3.03 -7.66 -7.46
CA ARG A 200 3.57 -8.68 -6.57
C ARG A 200 2.44 -9.53 -5.98
N LEU A 201 2.54 -10.82 -6.21
CA LEU A 201 1.54 -11.82 -5.86
C LEU A 201 2.15 -12.96 -5.05
N VAL A 202 1.33 -13.61 -4.23
CA VAL A 202 1.66 -14.94 -3.68
C VAL A 202 1.78 -15.94 -4.81
N CYS A 203 2.78 -16.81 -4.73
CA CYS A 203 2.96 -17.94 -5.66
C CYS A 203 1.89 -19.01 -5.36
N ASN A 204 0.73 -18.88 -6.00
CA ASN A 204 -0.40 -19.81 -5.96
C ASN A 204 -0.69 -20.34 -7.38
N ALA A 205 -1.73 -21.16 -7.55
CA ALA A 205 -2.06 -21.75 -8.85
C ALA A 205 -2.38 -20.70 -9.93
N LEU A 206 -2.95 -19.54 -9.56
CA LEU A 206 -3.12 -18.43 -10.52
C LEU A 206 -1.78 -17.84 -10.94
N PHE A 207 -0.89 -17.58 -9.99
CA PHE A 207 0.46 -17.08 -10.28
C PHE A 207 1.20 -18.00 -11.25
N GLU A 208 1.19 -19.31 -11.02
CA GLU A 208 1.88 -20.28 -11.89
C GLU A 208 1.34 -20.22 -13.33
N ARG A 209 0.02 -20.14 -13.52
CA ARG A 209 -0.58 -19.99 -14.87
C ARG A 209 -0.16 -18.68 -15.56
N ILE A 210 -0.08 -17.59 -14.80
CA ILE A 210 0.39 -16.29 -15.31
C ILE A 210 1.87 -16.39 -15.69
N HIS A 211 2.69 -16.95 -14.80
CA HIS A 211 4.13 -17.10 -15.01
C HIS A 211 4.46 -17.95 -16.24
N GLU A 212 3.85 -19.12 -16.37
CA GLU A 212 3.96 -19.97 -17.57
C GLU A 212 3.53 -19.23 -18.84
N ALA A 213 2.47 -18.42 -18.79
CA ALA A 213 2.04 -17.63 -19.93
C ALA A 213 3.06 -16.52 -20.28
N GLU A 214 3.62 -15.84 -19.29
CA GLU A 214 4.67 -14.84 -19.48
C GLU A 214 5.94 -15.45 -20.10
N GLU A 215 6.36 -16.63 -19.64
CA GLU A 215 7.51 -17.36 -20.22
C GLU A 215 7.30 -17.74 -21.69
N ARG A 216 6.07 -18.10 -22.07
CA ARG A 216 5.69 -18.35 -23.47
C ARG A 216 5.58 -17.08 -24.33
N GLY A 217 5.72 -15.91 -23.70
CA GLY A 217 5.61 -14.63 -24.40
C GLY A 217 4.19 -14.12 -24.61
N ALA A 218 3.21 -14.59 -23.81
CA ALA A 218 1.81 -14.19 -23.87
C ALA A 218 1.59 -12.69 -24.03
N SER A 219 0.54 -12.31 -24.74
CA SER A 219 0.14 -10.91 -24.89
C SER A 219 -0.51 -10.36 -23.62
N ALA A 220 -0.61 -9.02 -23.51
CA ALA A 220 -1.30 -8.38 -22.40
C ALA A 220 -2.78 -8.81 -22.30
N ASP A 221 -3.44 -9.05 -23.44
CA ASP A 221 -4.84 -9.47 -23.47
C ASP A 221 -5.01 -10.93 -23.00
N GLU A 222 -4.08 -11.80 -23.36
CA GLU A 222 -4.04 -13.18 -22.86
C GLU A 222 -3.84 -13.22 -21.34
N LEU A 223 -2.93 -12.42 -20.82
CA LEU A 223 -2.72 -12.30 -19.37
C LEU A 223 -3.94 -11.74 -18.63
N ARG A 224 -4.65 -10.74 -19.22
CA ARG A 224 -5.92 -10.24 -18.67
C ARG A 224 -7.00 -11.31 -18.62
N ASN A 225 -7.06 -12.17 -19.65
CA ASN A 225 -8.01 -13.28 -19.68
C ASN A 225 -7.71 -14.33 -18.62
N ILE A 226 -6.42 -14.66 -18.37
CA ILE A 226 -6.01 -15.57 -17.30
C ILE A 226 -6.36 -15.00 -15.93
N LEU A 227 -6.06 -13.72 -15.72
CA LEU A 227 -6.34 -13.00 -14.47
C LEU A 227 -7.85 -12.96 -14.18
N GLY A 228 -8.64 -12.64 -15.18
CA GLY A 228 -10.10 -12.52 -15.09
C GLY A 228 -10.55 -11.28 -14.31
N PRO A 229 -11.85 -10.98 -14.32
CA PRO A 229 -12.38 -9.80 -13.64
C PRO A 229 -12.40 -10.00 -12.12
N LYS A 230 -12.16 -8.91 -11.37
CA LYS A 230 -12.25 -8.86 -9.89
C LYS A 230 -11.38 -9.92 -9.19
N SER A 231 -10.24 -10.27 -9.77
CA SER A 231 -9.38 -11.34 -9.28
C SER A 231 -8.87 -11.08 -7.86
N SER A 232 -8.43 -9.86 -7.55
CA SER A 232 -8.00 -9.49 -6.20
C SER A 232 -9.14 -9.53 -5.17
N LYS A 233 -10.36 -9.10 -5.55
CA LYS A 233 -11.53 -9.24 -4.67
C LYS A 233 -11.80 -10.71 -4.35
N ARG A 234 -11.77 -11.58 -5.37
CA ARG A 234 -11.98 -13.02 -5.22
C ARG A 234 -10.95 -13.67 -4.31
N GLY A 235 -9.66 -13.32 -4.48
CA GLY A 235 -8.59 -13.87 -3.66
C GLY A 235 -8.58 -13.33 -2.23
N ILE A 236 -8.57 -12.01 -2.07
CA ILE A 236 -8.34 -11.36 -0.77
C ILE A 236 -9.60 -11.40 0.10
N PHE A 237 -10.77 -11.09 -0.45
CA PHE A 237 -12.01 -10.91 0.33
C PHE A 237 -12.95 -12.12 0.28
N GLU A 238 -13.01 -12.84 -0.84
CA GLU A 238 -13.88 -14.00 -1.01
C GLU A 238 -13.18 -15.33 -0.66
N GLY A 239 -11.83 -15.31 -0.50
CA GLY A 239 -11.05 -16.42 0.02
C GLY A 239 -10.70 -17.52 -1.00
N ASP A 240 -10.80 -17.26 -2.33
CA ASP A 240 -10.27 -18.17 -3.34
C ASP A 240 -8.74 -18.04 -3.43
N VAL A 241 -8.07 -18.69 -2.50
CA VAL A 241 -6.60 -18.57 -2.34
C VAL A 241 -5.81 -19.29 -3.45
N GLU A 242 -6.44 -20.14 -4.25
CA GLU A 242 -5.79 -20.85 -5.34
C GLU A 242 -5.91 -20.13 -6.68
N ASN A 243 -7.11 -19.57 -6.99
CA ASN A 243 -7.39 -18.97 -8.29
C ASN A 243 -7.62 -17.46 -8.24
N GLY A 244 -7.65 -16.88 -7.05
CA GLY A 244 -7.70 -15.44 -6.84
C GLY A 244 -6.31 -14.83 -6.81
N GLU A 245 -6.23 -13.54 -7.09
CA GLU A 245 -5.02 -12.74 -6.98
C GLU A 245 -4.79 -12.38 -5.51
N LEU A 246 -3.65 -12.79 -4.97
CA LEU A 246 -3.29 -12.59 -3.57
C LEU A 246 -2.14 -11.60 -3.49
N GLU A 247 -2.50 -10.32 -3.37
CA GLU A 247 -1.55 -9.21 -3.31
C GLU A 247 -1.01 -9.05 -1.89
N ILE A 248 0.27 -9.34 -1.68
CA ILE A 248 0.98 -9.16 -0.41
C ILE A 248 2.47 -8.94 -0.66
N GLY A 249 3.14 -8.14 0.19
CA GLY A 249 4.56 -7.83 0.05
C GLY A 249 5.50 -8.94 0.49
N GLN A 250 6.77 -8.81 0.17
CA GLN A 250 7.83 -9.77 0.53
C GLN A 250 7.90 -10.01 2.04
N VAL A 251 7.60 -8.99 2.84
CA VAL A 251 7.62 -9.08 4.32
C VAL A 251 6.58 -10.05 4.89
N ALA A 252 5.66 -10.58 4.09
CA ALA A 252 4.74 -11.64 4.54
C ALA A 252 5.50 -12.87 5.05
N SER A 253 6.69 -13.16 4.51
CA SER A 253 7.58 -14.22 5.00
C SER A 253 8.09 -14.01 6.44
N MET A 254 7.95 -12.79 6.98
CA MET A 254 8.33 -12.44 8.36
C MET A 254 7.13 -12.48 9.32
N VAL A 255 5.91 -12.73 8.83
CA VAL A 255 4.68 -12.74 9.64
C VAL A 255 4.36 -14.15 10.06
N GLY A 256 4.50 -14.44 11.36
CA GLY A 256 4.30 -15.79 11.92
C GLY A 256 2.87 -16.06 12.42
N SER A 257 2.06 -15.03 12.63
CA SER A 257 0.70 -15.16 13.20
C SER A 257 -0.19 -13.98 12.83
N VAL A 258 -1.50 -14.20 12.89
CA VAL A 258 -2.52 -13.15 12.79
C VAL A 258 -2.68 -12.48 14.16
N GLU A 259 -2.18 -11.25 14.30
CA GLU A 259 -2.16 -10.50 15.56
C GLU A 259 -3.16 -9.33 15.54
N PRO A 260 -3.63 -8.85 16.70
CA PRO A 260 -4.34 -7.58 16.79
C PRO A 260 -3.47 -6.41 16.37
N VAL A 261 -4.06 -5.38 15.76
CA VAL A 261 -3.36 -4.13 15.38
C VAL A 261 -2.63 -3.50 16.56
N ALA A 262 -3.23 -3.52 17.76
CA ALA A 262 -2.62 -2.93 18.96
C ALA A 262 -1.30 -3.64 19.35
N ASP A 263 -1.24 -4.96 19.24
CA ASP A 263 -0.06 -5.75 19.56
C ASP A 263 1.05 -5.53 18.51
N ILE A 264 0.68 -5.50 17.23
CA ILE A 264 1.60 -5.17 16.13
C ILE A 264 2.20 -3.78 16.35
N MET A 265 1.40 -2.77 16.67
CA MET A 265 1.87 -1.40 16.93
C MET A 265 2.80 -1.34 18.15
N SER A 266 2.44 -2.00 19.24
CA SER A 266 3.27 -2.06 20.46
C SER A 266 4.63 -2.69 20.17
N ARG A 267 4.66 -3.79 19.43
CA ARG A 267 5.89 -4.47 19.01
C ARG A 267 6.75 -3.57 18.14
N LEU A 268 6.19 -2.97 17.08
CA LEU A 268 6.93 -2.07 16.19
C LEU A 268 7.57 -0.90 16.92
N LEU A 269 6.85 -0.25 17.83
CA LEU A 269 7.34 0.88 18.61
C LEU A 269 8.42 0.46 19.62
N SER A 270 8.27 -0.69 20.26
CA SER A 270 9.26 -1.25 21.17
C SER A 270 10.57 -1.61 20.44
N GLU A 271 10.48 -2.28 19.31
CA GLU A 271 11.63 -2.61 18.46
C GLU A 271 12.34 -1.35 17.95
N TYR A 272 11.56 -0.35 17.50
CA TYR A 272 12.08 0.95 17.06
C TYR A 272 12.87 1.64 18.17
N ALA A 273 12.31 1.75 19.37
CA ALA A 273 12.99 2.38 20.51
C ALA A 273 14.26 1.62 20.93
N ALA A 274 14.20 0.28 20.98
CA ALA A 274 15.35 -0.56 21.31
C ALA A 274 16.48 -0.40 20.27
N THR A 275 16.12 -0.36 18.98
CA THR A 275 17.11 -0.18 17.90
C THR A 275 17.79 1.18 17.97
N LEU A 276 17.03 2.26 18.20
CA LEU A 276 17.62 3.59 18.38
C LEU A 276 18.55 3.66 19.58
N SER A 277 18.24 2.98 20.68
CA SER A 277 19.13 2.92 21.85
C SER A 277 20.43 2.21 21.51
N ALA A 278 20.34 1.04 20.88
CA ALA A 278 21.51 0.24 20.51
C ALA A 278 22.47 0.92 19.49
N LEU A 279 21.98 1.89 18.72
CA LEU A 279 22.82 2.66 17.78
C LEU A 279 23.52 3.86 18.45
N ARG A 280 23.16 4.21 19.70
CA ARG A 280 23.78 5.31 20.45
C ARG A 280 24.93 4.86 21.36
N ASP A 281 24.95 3.57 21.68
CA ASP A 281 25.98 2.89 22.46
C ASP A 281 27.14 2.42 21.56
#